data_30783eeba30b032cc6d9e369397d2c59
#
_entry.id   30783eeba30b032cc6d9e369397d2c59
#
_cell.length_a   1.000
_cell.length_b   1.000
_cell.length_c   1.000
_cell.angle_alpha   90.00
_cell.angle_beta   90.00
_cell.angle_gamma   90.00
#
_symmetry.space_group_name_H-M   'P 1'
#
loop_
_entity.id
_entity.type
_entity.pdbx_description
1 polymer ?
#
loop_
_entity_poly.entity_id
_entity_poly.type
_entity_poly.pdbx_seq_one_letter_code
_entity_poly.pdbx_strand_id
1 'polypeptide(L)'
;MQAMYGFGGGVALTACFSRLDIRIVMTEFPAAHFRRHRFPAEIITHAVWLYFRFPLSLRDVEDLLAERGINVSFQTVSEWAAKFGLKFANQLRRRSRGQFADKWQLDEMVVTIKGKKYWLWRAVDANGYVLDALLQSRRNKAAALRLMRKLLKGQGIAPRVMLTDKLRSYSAAKADLMPKVEHRSHKGLNNQAENSHLAVRRRERRMMRFKSARQCQRFVSTHGQIANLFLLHRKDLTAADHRQLRTHAISTWREIALSIDA
;
A
#
# COMPACT_ATOMS: atom_id res chain seq x y z
N MET A 1 -6.11 66.15 -37.00
CA MET A 1 -5.85 65.12 -38.00
C MET A 1 -5.64 63.77 -37.27
N GLN A 2 -6.58 62.88 -37.47
CA GLN A 2 -6.90 61.73 -36.66
C GLN A 2 -5.85 60.64 -36.68
N ALA A 3 -5.55 60.07 -35.50
CA ALA A 3 -4.91 58.79 -35.39
C ALA A 3 -5.86 57.83 -34.68
N MET A 4 -6.29 56.81 -35.40
CA MET A 4 -7.16 55.76 -34.91
C MET A 4 -6.32 54.73 -34.15
N TYR A 5 -6.68 54.46 -32.91
CA TYR A 5 -6.18 53.32 -32.14
C TYR A 5 -7.08 52.10 -32.40
N GLY A 6 -6.50 51.08 -33.03
CA GLY A 6 -7.10 49.76 -33.16
C GLY A 6 -6.79 48.92 -31.93
N PHE A 7 -7.77 48.60 -31.15
CA PHE A 7 -7.73 47.52 -30.16
C PHE A 7 -8.12 46.22 -30.85
N GLY A 8 -7.25 45.25 -30.79
CA GLY A 8 -7.56 43.91 -31.25
C GLY A 8 -6.52 42.91 -30.83
N GLY A 9 -6.86 42.03 -29.96
CA GLY A 9 -6.01 40.88 -29.66
C GLY A 9 -6.11 40.31 -28.27
N GLY A 10 -7.30 39.96 -27.86
CA GLY A 10 -7.50 39.02 -26.77
C GLY A 10 -6.99 37.67 -27.21
N VAL A 11 -5.76 37.30 -26.83
CA VAL A 11 -5.22 35.97 -27.06
C VAL A 11 -5.84 35.04 -26.04
N ALA A 12 -6.68 34.14 -26.52
CA ALA A 12 -7.27 33.04 -25.78
C ALA A 12 -6.15 32.12 -25.25
N LEU A 13 -5.83 32.24 -23.98
CA LEU A 13 -4.95 31.35 -23.22
C LEU A 13 -5.67 30.05 -22.80
N THR A 14 -6.63 29.56 -23.58
CA THR A 14 -7.47 28.41 -23.22
C THR A 14 -7.17 27.13 -24.02
N ALA A 15 -6.13 27.10 -24.82
CA ALA A 15 -5.94 25.96 -25.74
C ALA A 15 -4.66 25.16 -25.58
N CYS A 16 -3.90 25.27 -24.48
CA CYS A 16 -2.61 24.59 -24.41
C CYS A 16 -2.44 23.53 -23.29
N PHE A 17 -3.45 23.27 -22.47
CA PHE A 17 -3.36 22.28 -21.39
C PHE A 17 -4.16 20.99 -21.59
N SER A 18 -4.88 20.86 -22.70
CA SER A 18 -5.78 19.70 -22.91
C SER A 18 -5.17 18.52 -23.68
N ARG A 19 -3.89 18.51 -24.01
CA ARG A 19 -3.26 17.43 -24.80
C ARG A 19 -1.96 16.86 -24.26
N LEU A 20 -1.59 17.16 -23.03
CA LEU A 20 -0.44 16.52 -22.41
C LEU A 20 -0.91 15.25 -21.68
N ASP A 21 -0.79 14.13 -22.40
CA ASP A 21 -0.12 12.94 -21.95
C ASP A 21 -0.90 11.77 -21.38
N ILE A 22 -2.12 11.60 -21.79
CA ILE A 22 -2.64 10.23 -21.81
C ILE A 22 -1.98 9.40 -22.92
N ARG A 23 -1.45 10.03 -23.97
CA ARG A 23 -0.80 9.33 -25.11
C ARG A 23 0.56 8.69 -24.79
N ILE A 24 1.31 9.18 -23.82
CA ILE A 24 2.65 8.60 -23.50
C ILE A 24 2.52 7.30 -22.70
N VAL A 25 1.36 7.00 -22.15
CA VAL A 25 1.14 5.78 -21.33
C VAL A 25 0.47 4.64 -22.11
N MET A 26 -0.01 4.91 -23.33
CA MET A 26 -0.83 3.95 -24.08
C MET A 26 -0.13 3.20 -25.23
N THR A 27 1.17 3.27 -25.34
CA THR A 27 1.83 2.82 -26.58
C THR A 27 2.50 1.48 -26.52
N GLU A 28 2.17 0.49 -25.72
CA GLU A 28 2.80 -0.82 -25.98
C GLU A 28 2.11 -2.05 -25.34
N PHE A 29 0.96 -1.88 -24.70
CA PHE A 29 0.25 -3.07 -24.22
C PHE A 29 -1.12 -3.16 -24.91
N PRO A 30 -1.51 -4.34 -25.45
CA PRO A 30 -2.88 -4.53 -25.89
C PRO A 30 -3.80 -4.18 -24.73
N ALA A 31 -4.83 -3.39 -24.98
CA ALA A 31 -5.77 -2.91 -23.96
C ALA A 31 -6.37 -4.10 -23.20
N ALA A 32 -5.71 -4.49 -22.11
CA ALA A 32 -6.19 -5.58 -21.27
C ALA A 32 -7.51 -5.11 -20.66
N HIS A 33 -8.59 -5.80 -20.98
CA HIS A 33 -9.90 -5.54 -20.42
C HIS A 33 -10.17 -6.54 -19.31
N PHE A 34 -10.40 -6.02 -18.09
CA PHE A 34 -10.93 -6.87 -17.04
C PHE A 34 -12.36 -7.32 -17.43
N ARG A 35 -12.54 -8.60 -17.48
CA ARG A 35 -13.81 -9.23 -17.91
C ARG A 35 -15.01 -8.61 -17.17
N ARG A 36 -16.05 -8.20 -17.90
CA ARG A 36 -17.27 -7.56 -17.37
C ARG A 36 -17.06 -6.21 -16.67
N HIS A 37 -15.97 -5.48 -16.99
CA HIS A 37 -15.78 -4.13 -16.54
C HIS A 37 -15.90 -3.15 -17.72
N ARG A 38 -16.63 -2.04 -17.48
CA ARG A 38 -16.84 -0.98 -18.48
C ARG A 38 -15.56 -0.23 -18.81
N PHE A 39 -14.70 -0.04 -17.79
CA PHE A 39 -13.48 0.76 -17.92
C PHE A 39 -12.28 -0.12 -18.28
N PRO A 40 -11.34 0.41 -19.06
CA PRO A 40 -10.05 -0.23 -19.33
C PRO A 40 -9.30 -0.61 -18.06
N ALA A 41 -8.49 -1.66 -18.14
CA ALA A 41 -7.72 -2.16 -17.00
C ALA A 41 -6.78 -1.11 -16.43
N GLU A 42 -6.22 -0.24 -17.29
CA GLU A 42 -5.31 0.84 -16.93
C GLU A 42 -5.99 1.85 -15.98
N ILE A 43 -7.24 2.22 -16.26
CA ILE A 43 -8.01 3.14 -15.41
C ILE A 43 -8.28 2.48 -14.05
N ILE A 44 -8.73 1.23 -14.06
CA ILE A 44 -9.02 0.49 -12.83
C ILE A 44 -7.77 0.33 -11.96
N THR A 45 -6.65 -0.07 -12.58
CA THR A 45 -5.39 -0.27 -11.87
C THR A 45 -4.81 1.05 -11.36
N HIS A 46 -4.97 2.13 -12.11
CA HIS A 46 -4.57 3.48 -11.68
C HIS A 46 -5.39 3.96 -10.49
N ALA A 47 -6.71 3.80 -10.51
CA ALA A 47 -7.58 4.14 -9.39
C ALA A 47 -7.20 3.36 -8.12
N VAL A 48 -6.97 2.05 -8.24
CA VAL A 48 -6.54 1.19 -7.13
C VAL A 48 -5.17 1.63 -6.60
N TRP A 49 -4.23 1.96 -7.49
CA TRP A 49 -2.92 2.48 -7.12
C TRP A 49 -3.03 3.80 -6.35
N LEU A 50 -3.75 4.78 -6.86
CA LEU A 50 -3.99 6.06 -6.19
C LEU A 50 -4.52 5.84 -4.78
N TYR A 51 -5.56 5.03 -4.64
CA TYR A 51 -6.19 4.77 -3.36
C TYR A 51 -5.26 4.10 -2.34
N PHE A 52 -4.46 3.12 -2.71
CA PHE A 52 -3.59 2.44 -1.76
C PHE A 52 -2.23 3.12 -1.56
N ARG A 53 -1.71 3.79 -2.59
CA ARG A 53 -0.39 4.44 -2.53
C ARG A 53 -0.40 5.75 -1.76
N PHE A 54 -1.44 6.55 -1.91
CA PHE A 54 -1.54 7.88 -1.31
C PHE A 54 -2.58 7.92 -0.18
N PRO A 55 -2.49 8.88 0.75
CA PRO A 55 -3.47 9.03 1.82
C PRO A 55 -4.77 9.69 1.31
N LEU A 56 -5.33 9.19 0.20
CA LEU A 56 -6.54 9.67 -0.44
C LEU A 56 -7.78 8.96 0.10
N SER A 57 -8.90 9.67 0.19
CA SER A 57 -10.22 9.07 0.33
C SER A 57 -10.69 8.52 -1.02
N LEU A 58 -11.78 7.77 -1.04
CA LEU A 58 -12.38 7.30 -2.29
C LEU A 58 -12.92 8.47 -3.14
N ARG A 59 -13.41 9.54 -2.50
CA ARG A 59 -13.86 10.75 -3.17
C ARG A 59 -12.72 11.55 -3.78
N ASP A 60 -11.59 11.67 -3.07
CA ASP A 60 -10.40 12.31 -3.65
C ASP A 60 -9.94 11.57 -4.93
N VAL A 61 -10.08 10.23 -4.98
CA VAL A 61 -9.75 9.45 -6.19
C VAL A 61 -10.78 9.70 -7.30
N GLU A 62 -12.08 9.78 -6.97
CA GLU A 62 -13.14 10.18 -7.88
C GLU A 62 -12.83 11.53 -8.53
N ASP A 63 -12.51 12.55 -7.72
CA ASP A 63 -12.20 13.90 -8.17
C ASP A 63 -10.94 13.93 -9.09
N LEU A 64 -9.88 13.21 -8.71
CA LEU A 64 -8.65 13.09 -9.51
C LEU A 64 -8.86 12.38 -10.85
N LEU A 65 -9.83 11.48 -10.95
CA LEU A 65 -10.21 10.83 -12.20
C LEU A 65 -11.09 11.74 -13.05
N ALA A 66 -12.04 12.46 -12.41
CA ALA A 66 -12.91 13.41 -13.06
C ALA A 66 -12.13 14.57 -13.71
N GLU A 67 -11.07 15.07 -13.07
CA GLU A 67 -10.13 16.08 -13.63
C GLU A 67 -9.53 15.64 -14.97
N ARG A 68 -9.40 14.31 -15.17
CA ARG A 68 -8.92 13.71 -16.43
C ARG A 68 -10.03 13.25 -17.37
N GLY A 69 -11.25 13.69 -17.16
CA GLY A 69 -12.41 13.31 -17.97
C GLY A 69 -12.91 11.88 -17.74
N ILE A 70 -12.48 11.22 -16.65
CA ILE A 70 -12.89 9.85 -16.30
C ILE A 70 -13.97 9.91 -15.23
N ASN A 71 -15.23 9.82 -15.65
CA ASN A 71 -16.39 9.89 -14.76
C ASN A 71 -16.68 8.53 -14.14
N VAL A 72 -16.27 8.34 -12.89
CA VAL A 72 -16.53 7.15 -12.06
C VAL A 72 -16.97 7.57 -10.67
N SER A 73 -17.88 6.84 -10.05
CA SER A 73 -18.29 7.12 -8.67
C SER A 73 -17.30 6.54 -7.65
N PHE A 74 -17.25 7.14 -6.46
CA PHE A 74 -16.44 6.61 -5.36
C PHE A 74 -16.85 5.19 -4.95
N GLN A 75 -18.11 4.78 -5.16
CA GLN A 75 -18.57 3.41 -4.96
C GLN A 75 -17.86 2.47 -5.93
N THR A 76 -17.78 2.82 -7.21
CA THR A 76 -17.05 2.04 -8.22
C THR A 76 -15.57 1.90 -7.87
N VAL A 77 -14.93 2.99 -7.42
CA VAL A 77 -13.53 2.94 -6.94
C VAL A 77 -13.40 2.01 -5.73
N SER A 78 -14.37 2.03 -4.81
CA SER A 78 -14.41 1.13 -3.65
C SER A 78 -14.53 -0.34 -4.06
N GLU A 79 -15.36 -0.66 -5.03
CA GLU A 79 -15.53 -2.00 -5.58
C GLU A 79 -14.25 -2.49 -6.26
N TRP A 80 -13.60 -1.66 -7.07
CA TRP A 80 -12.32 -1.98 -7.69
C TRP A 80 -11.24 -2.22 -6.63
N ALA A 81 -11.11 -1.35 -5.63
CA ALA A 81 -10.18 -1.53 -4.53
C ALA A 81 -10.44 -2.84 -3.74
N ALA A 82 -11.71 -3.20 -3.57
CA ALA A 82 -12.11 -4.43 -2.90
C ALA A 82 -11.85 -5.70 -3.74
N LYS A 83 -12.12 -5.64 -5.05
CA LYS A 83 -11.98 -6.78 -5.98
C LYS A 83 -10.52 -7.03 -6.34
N PHE A 84 -9.80 -5.99 -6.75
CA PHE A 84 -8.47 -6.11 -7.33
C PHE A 84 -7.34 -5.91 -6.33
N GLY A 85 -7.51 -5.07 -5.31
CA GLY A 85 -6.45 -4.70 -4.38
C GLY A 85 -5.74 -5.90 -3.76
N LEU A 86 -6.50 -6.91 -3.29
CA LEU A 86 -5.92 -8.10 -2.69
C LEU A 86 -5.24 -9.00 -3.74
N LYS A 87 -5.75 -9.06 -4.97
CA LYS A 87 -5.11 -9.81 -6.06
C LYS A 87 -3.73 -9.22 -6.36
N PHE A 88 -3.63 -7.88 -6.51
CA PHE A 88 -2.36 -7.18 -6.71
C PHE A 88 -1.39 -7.40 -5.55
N ALA A 89 -1.86 -7.24 -4.32
CA ALA A 89 -1.04 -7.46 -3.12
C ALA A 89 -0.49 -8.90 -3.04
N ASN A 90 -1.27 -9.90 -3.46
CA ASN A 90 -0.82 -11.30 -3.48
C ASN A 90 0.25 -11.54 -4.54
N GLN A 91 0.16 -10.93 -5.71
CA GLN A 91 1.21 -11.01 -6.74
C GLN A 91 2.51 -10.35 -6.25
N LEU A 92 2.41 -9.14 -5.66
CA LEU A 92 3.55 -8.46 -5.04
C LEU A 92 4.21 -9.33 -3.96
N ARG A 93 3.41 -9.94 -3.08
CA ARG A 93 3.90 -10.82 -2.01
C ARG A 93 4.62 -12.05 -2.57
N ARG A 94 4.13 -12.63 -3.65
CA ARG A 94 4.79 -13.79 -4.30
C ARG A 94 6.13 -13.40 -4.89
N ARG A 95 6.24 -12.24 -5.54
CA ARG A 95 7.49 -11.74 -6.12
C ARG A 95 8.55 -11.40 -5.07
N SER A 96 8.13 -10.83 -3.94
CA SER A 96 9.06 -10.41 -2.87
C SER A 96 9.37 -11.50 -1.84
N ARG A 97 8.84 -12.73 -2.03
CA ARG A 97 9.05 -13.82 -1.07
C ARG A 97 10.54 -14.16 -0.93
N GLY A 98 11.02 -14.16 0.32
CA GLY A 98 12.41 -14.45 0.63
C GLY A 98 13.43 -13.33 0.35
N GLN A 99 12.97 -12.16 -0.14
CA GLN A 99 13.85 -11.03 -0.46
C GLN A 99 14.00 -10.02 0.69
N PHE A 100 13.26 -10.22 1.79
CA PHE A 100 13.30 -9.33 2.95
C PHE A 100 14.51 -9.62 3.85
N ALA A 101 14.93 -8.62 4.64
CA ALA A 101 16.00 -8.77 5.59
C ALA A 101 15.66 -9.83 6.67
N ASP A 102 16.71 -10.50 7.16
CA ASP A 102 16.63 -11.60 8.12
C ASP A 102 16.31 -11.18 9.56
N LYS A 103 16.12 -9.87 9.79
CA LYS A 103 15.78 -9.29 11.08
C LYS A 103 14.36 -8.76 11.04
N TRP A 104 13.48 -9.36 11.85
CA TRP A 104 12.07 -8.97 11.90
C TRP A 104 11.75 -8.16 13.16
N GLN A 105 10.94 -7.14 12.99
CA GLN A 105 10.43 -6.29 14.06
C GLN A 105 8.92 -6.44 14.12
N LEU A 106 8.40 -6.83 15.28
CA LEU A 106 6.97 -7.09 15.49
C LEU A 106 6.43 -6.13 16.55
N ASP A 107 5.26 -5.57 16.24
CA ASP A 107 4.54 -4.68 17.16
C ASP A 107 3.04 -4.80 16.95
N GLU A 108 2.26 -4.36 17.94
CA GLU A 108 0.82 -4.29 17.82
C GLU A 108 0.27 -2.94 18.27
N MET A 109 -0.78 -2.48 17.58
CA MET A 109 -1.51 -1.28 17.95
C MET A 109 -3.01 -1.55 18.13
N VAL A 110 -3.67 -0.76 18.96
CA VAL A 110 -5.12 -0.80 19.12
C VAL A 110 -5.80 -0.13 17.93
N VAL A 111 -6.81 -0.77 17.37
CA VAL A 111 -7.75 -0.21 16.39
C VAL A 111 -9.17 -0.34 16.93
N THR A 112 -9.89 0.77 17.01
CA THR A 112 -11.28 0.75 17.47
C THR A 112 -12.24 0.76 16.28
N ILE A 113 -13.10 -0.26 16.19
CA ILE A 113 -14.07 -0.43 15.11
C ILE A 113 -15.47 -0.56 15.72
N LYS A 114 -16.35 0.39 15.44
CA LYS A 114 -17.73 0.44 16.01
C LYS A 114 -17.73 0.27 17.55
N GLY A 115 -16.85 1.01 18.22
CA GLY A 115 -16.72 0.96 19.69
C GLY A 115 -15.95 -0.25 20.25
N LYS A 116 -15.71 -1.29 19.46
CA LYS A 116 -14.98 -2.49 19.89
C LYS A 116 -13.49 -2.37 19.62
N LYS A 117 -12.66 -2.70 20.61
CA LYS A 117 -11.19 -2.72 20.49
C LYS A 117 -10.72 -3.99 19.78
N TYR A 118 -9.79 -3.81 18.84
CA TYR A 118 -9.03 -4.86 18.16
C TYR A 118 -7.54 -4.53 18.25
N TRP A 119 -6.71 -5.53 18.05
CA TRP A 119 -5.26 -5.43 18.05
C TRP A 119 -4.77 -5.71 16.62
N LEU A 120 -4.13 -4.71 16.00
CA LEU A 120 -3.47 -4.89 14.72
C LEU A 120 -2.02 -5.26 14.97
N TRP A 121 -1.72 -6.53 14.83
CA TRP A 121 -0.39 -7.11 14.89
C TRP A 121 0.29 -6.90 13.55
N ARG A 122 1.52 -6.40 13.56
CA ARG A 122 2.24 -6.07 12.34
C ARG A 122 3.70 -6.48 12.47
N ALA A 123 4.28 -6.97 11.37
CA ALA A 123 5.69 -7.28 11.27
C ALA A 123 6.32 -6.53 10.11
N VAL A 124 7.50 -5.99 10.34
CA VAL A 124 8.35 -5.36 9.33
C VAL A 124 9.76 -5.94 9.41
N ASP A 125 10.53 -5.83 8.33
CA ASP A 125 11.94 -6.17 8.36
C ASP A 125 12.81 -5.01 8.86
N ALA A 126 14.13 -5.19 8.87
CA ALA A 126 15.08 -4.17 9.31
C ALA A 126 15.03 -2.89 8.47
N ASN A 127 14.59 -3.00 7.22
CA ASN A 127 14.47 -1.89 6.27
C ASN A 127 13.09 -1.22 6.30
N GLY A 128 12.16 -1.69 7.15
CA GLY A 128 10.82 -1.16 7.27
C GLY A 128 9.83 -1.70 6.24
N TYR A 129 10.21 -2.68 5.42
CA TYR A 129 9.27 -3.37 4.54
C TYR A 129 8.29 -4.21 5.34
N VAL A 130 7.01 -4.09 5.03
CA VAL A 130 5.93 -4.81 5.71
C VAL A 130 5.93 -6.26 5.29
N LEU A 131 6.25 -7.15 6.23
CA LEU A 131 6.19 -8.59 6.01
C LEU A 131 4.75 -9.08 5.98
N ASP A 132 3.99 -8.76 7.01
CA ASP A 132 2.53 -9.01 7.06
C ASP A 132 1.86 -8.24 8.22
N ALA A 133 0.51 -8.28 8.23
CA ALA A 133 -0.31 -7.72 9.29
C ALA A 133 -1.54 -8.60 9.58
N LEU A 134 -1.96 -8.64 10.85
CA LEU A 134 -3.07 -9.46 11.29
C LEU A 134 -3.92 -8.74 12.36
N LEU A 135 -5.20 -8.55 12.09
CA LEU A 135 -6.14 -7.98 13.05
C LEU A 135 -6.70 -9.09 13.96
N GLN A 136 -6.63 -8.89 15.26
CA GLN A 136 -7.07 -9.86 16.26
C GLN A 136 -7.95 -9.17 17.32
N SER A 137 -8.89 -9.92 17.90
CA SER A 137 -9.72 -9.43 19.01
C SER A 137 -9.02 -9.51 20.37
N ARG A 138 -7.94 -10.25 20.47
CA ARG A 138 -7.21 -10.49 21.74
C ARG A 138 -5.72 -10.17 21.58
N ARG A 139 -5.10 -9.75 22.70
CA ARG A 139 -3.65 -9.51 22.84
C ARG A 139 -3.06 -10.60 23.72
N ASN A 140 -2.85 -11.79 23.15
CA ASN A 140 -2.37 -12.95 23.88
C ASN A 140 -1.43 -13.84 23.05
N LYS A 141 -0.87 -14.89 23.67
CA LYS A 141 0.04 -15.87 23.04
C LYS A 141 -0.57 -16.45 21.74
N ALA A 142 -1.86 -16.81 21.75
CA ALA A 142 -2.52 -17.40 20.58
C ALA A 142 -2.56 -16.43 19.39
N ALA A 143 -2.73 -15.11 19.64
CA ALA A 143 -2.68 -14.10 18.61
C ALA A 143 -1.26 -13.92 18.05
N ALA A 144 -0.23 -13.90 18.91
CA ALA A 144 1.17 -13.87 18.48
C ALA A 144 1.54 -15.10 17.64
N LEU A 145 1.13 -16.30 18.06
CA LEU A 145 1.33 -17.55 17.31
C LEU A 145 0.72 -17.50 15.91
N ARG A 146 -0.50 -16.95 15.77
CA ARG A 146 -1.15 -16.80 14.45
C ARG A 146 -0.36 -15.89 13.55
N LEU A 147 0.13 -14.74 14.04
CA LEU A 147 0.98 -13.85 13.27
C LEU A 147 2.27 -14.55 12.84
N MET A 148 2.99 -15.18 13.77
CA MET A 148 4.27 -15.84 13.47
C MET A 148 4.11 -16.99 12.47
N ARG A 149 3.08 -17.83 12.60
CA ARG A 149 2.77 -18.88 11.61
C ARG A 149 2.49 -18.27 10.23
N LYS A 150 1.75 -17.16 10.18
CA LYS A 150 1.45 -16.46 8.93
C LYS A 150 2.72 -15.92 8.29
N LEU A 151 3.64 -15.34 9.07
CA LEU A 151 4.94 -14.84 8.61
C LEU A 151 5.81 -15.97 8.06
N LEU A 152 6.00 -17.06 8.82
CA LEU A 152 6.79 -18.20 8.37
C LEU A 152 6.24 -18.80 7.07
N LYS A 153 4.92 -18.97 6.97
CA LYS A 153 4.28 -19.44 5.73
C LYS A 153 4.48 -18.48 4.56
N GLY A 154 4.36 -17.18 4.82
CA GLY A 154 4.47 -16.13 3.81
C GLY A 154 5.89 -15.97 3.28
N GLN A 155 6.88 -15.94 4.17
CA GLN A 155 8.28 -15.73 3.84
C GLN A 155 8.99 -17.03 3.41
N GLY A 156 8.57 -18.18 3.93
CA GLY A 156 9.21 -19.47 3.68
C GLY A 156 10.49 -19.71 4.45
N ILE A 157 10.97 -18.72 5.21
CA ILE A 157 12.18 -18.76 6.04
C ILE A 157 11.88 -18.15 7.42
N ALA A 158 12.64 -18.55 8.44
CA ALA A 158 12.65 -17.90 9.74
C ALA A 158 13.68 -16.76 9.76
N PRO A 159 13.46 -15.70 10.54
CA PRO A 159 14.46 -14.66 10.70
C PRO A 159 15.63 -15.15 11.54
N ARG A 160 16.79 -14.51 11.41
CA ARG A 160 17.91 -14.71 12.32
C ARG A 160 17.63 -14.03 13.68
N VAL A 161 17.06 -12.83 13.65
CA VAL A 161 16.76 -12.05 14.85
C VAL A 161 15.31 -11.55 14.80
N MET A 162 14.62 -11.68 15.91
CA MET A 162 13.28 -11.10 16.13
C MET A 162 13.34 -10.02 17.21
N LEU A 163 12.86 -8.83 16.89
CA LEU A 163 12.74 -7.71 17.81
C LEU A 163 11.27 -7.48 18.16
N THR A 164 10.98 -7.29 19.43
CA THR A 164 9.64 -6.95 19.91
C THR A 164 9.70 -5.95 21.05
N ASP A 165 8.57 -5.41 21.43
CA ASP A 165 8.41 -4.79 22.74
C ASP A 165 8.49 -5.86 23.86
N LYS A 166 8.29 -5.43 25.11
CA LYS A 166 8.34 -6.31 26.29
C LYS A 166 7.10 -7.21 26.47
N LEU A 167 6.24 -7.37 25.44
CA LEU A 167 5.04 -8.19 25.57
C LEU A 167 5.40 -9.68 25.65
N ARG A 168 5.09 -10.29 26.79
CA ARG A 168 5.39 -11.71 27.09
C ARG A 168 4.80 -12.70 26.07
N SER A 169 3.72 -12.33 25.39
CA SER A 169 3.08 -13.15 24.33
C SER A 169 4.01 -13.47 23.17
N TYR A 170 4.93 -12.56 22.82
CA TYR A 170 5.91 -12.79 21.77
C TYR A 170 6.95 -13.83 22.16
N SER A 171 7.52 -13.68 23.36
CA SER A 171 8.52 -14.65 23.87
C SER A 171 7.95 -16.05 23.96
N ALA A 172 6.73 -16.19 24.50
CA ALA A 172 6.06 -17.49 24.63
C ALA A 172 5.70 -18.10 23.26
N ALA A 173 5.26 -17.30 22.29
CA ALA A 173 4.96 -17.78 20.94
C ALA A 173 6.21 -18.14 20.15
N LYS A 174 7.30 -17.36 20.31
CA LYS A 174 8.60 -17.62 19.69
C LYS A 174 9.21 -18.94 20.19
N ALA A 175 9.15 -19.21 21.49
CA ALA A 175 9.66 -20.46 22.04
C ALA A 175 9.02 -21.70 21.40
N ASP A 176 7.70 -21.63 21.10
CA ASP A 176 6.97 -22.74 20.47
C ASP A 176 7.29 -22.93 18.97
N LEU A 177 7.50 -21.85 18.23
CA LEU A 177 7.58 -21.90 16.75
C LEU A 177 9.00 -21.74 16.21
N MET A 178 9.83 -20.98 16.89
CA MET A 178 11.15 -20.57 16.42
C MET A 178 12.18 -20.60 17.57
N PRO A 179 12.40 -21.74 18.24
CA PRO A 179 13.27 -21.81 19.45
C PRO A 179 14.69 -21.31 19.18
N LYS A 180 15.22 -21.57 18.00
CA LYS A 180 16.59 -21.21 17.60
C LYS A 180 16.78 -19.73 17.18
N VAL A 181 15.68 -18.98 16.96
CA VAL A 181 15.75 -17.57 16.56
C VAL A 181 16.17 -16.71 17.75
N GLU A 182 17.11 -15.80 17.57
CA GLU A 182 17.49 -14.83 18.59
C GLU A 182 16.32 -13.87 18.85
N HIS A 183 15.95 -13.67 20.11
CA HIS A 183 14.88 -12.75 20.50
C HIS A 183 15.42 -11.61 21.35
N ARG A 184 15.28 -10.39 20.84
CA ARG A 184 15.62 -9.17 21.58
C ARG A 184 14.33 -8.42 21.93
N SER A 185 14.02 -8.37 23.22
CA SER A 185 12.83 -7.67 23.75
C SER A 185 13.24 -6.37 24.41
N HIS A 186 13.19 -5.28 23.67
CA HIS A 186 13.56 -3.96 24.16
C HIS A 186 12.79 -2.85 23.46
N LYS A 187 12.20 -1.91 24.23
CA LYS A 187 11.35 -0.83 23.70
C LYS A 187 12.06 0.04 22.65
N GLY A 188 13.33 0.41 22.89
CA GLY A 188 14.10 1.29 21.99
C GLY A 188 14.60 0.64 20.69
N LEU A 189 14.42 -0.68 20.51
CA LEU A 189 14.89 -1.38 19.31
C LEU A 189 13.77 -1.62 18.27
N ASN A 190 12.53 -1.24 18.58
CA ASN A 190 11.35 -1.57 17.77
C ASN A 190 10.80 -0.41 16.92
N ASN A 191 11.63 0.63 16.72
CA ASN A 191 11.21 1.89 16.07
C ASN A 191 10.63 1.71 14.66
N GLN A 192 11.15 0.75 13.86
CA GLN A 192 10.64 0.50 12.51
C GLN A 192 9.20 -0.05 12.54
N ALA A 193 8.90 -0.96 13.47
CA ALA A 193 7.56 -1.47 13.63
C ALA A 193 6.59 -0.38 14.13
N GLU A 194 7.00 0.42 15.11
CA GLU A 194 6.23 1.58 15.60
C GLU A 194 5.95 2.58 14.46
N ASN A 195 6.97 2.96 13.69
CA ASN A 195 6.83 3.87 12.55
C ASN A 195 5.89 3.31 11.47
N SER A 196 5.89 2.00 11.26
CA SER A 196 5.01 1.35 10.29
C SER A 196 3.53 1.53 10.61
N HIS A 197 3.18 1.68 11.89
CA HIS A 197 1.81 1.96 12.34
C HIS A 197 1.34 3.37 11.97
N LEU A 198 2.24 4.37 11.86
CA LEU A 198 1.88 5.74 11.50
C LEU A 198 1.21 5.80 10.13
N ALA A 199 1.67 5.01 9.16
CA ALA A 199 1.07 4.95 7.83
C ALA A 199 -0.38 4.45 7.90
N VAL A 200 -0.66 3.41 8.70
CA VAL A 200 -2.01 2.88 8.90
C VAL A 200 -2.90 3.89 9.63
N ARG A 201 -2.37 4.58 10.66
CA ARG A 201 -3.10 5.63 11.40
C ARG A 201 -3.52 6.80 10.51
N ARG A 202 -2.63 7.25 9.62
CA ARG A 202 -2.96 8.31 8.64
C ARG A 202 -4.11 7.87 7.73
N ARG A 203 -4.06 6.63 7.23
CA ARG A 203 -5.10 6.06 6.38
C ARG A 203 -6.41 5.87 7.14
N GLU A 204 -6.39 5.35 8.37
CA GLU A 204 -7.56 5.19 9.23
C GLU A 204 -8.30 6.52 9.43
N ARG A 205 -7.54 7.60 9.72
CA ARG A 205 -8.11 8.95 9.87
C ARG A 205 -8.74 9.45 8.56
N ARG A 206 -8.03 9.31 7.43
CA ARG A 206 -8.53 9.78 6.13
C ARG A 206 -9.78 9.01 5.66
N MET A 207 -9.90 7.73 5.99
CA MET A 207 -11.07 6.89 5.69
C MET A 207 -12.21 7.07 6.70
N MET A 208 -12.12 8.01 7.63
CA MET A 208 -13.10 8.21 8.69
C MET A 208 -13.36 6.91 9.48
N ARG A 209 -12.27 6.24 9.87
CA ARG A 209 -12.19 4.95 10.57
C ARG A 209 -12.62 3.73 9.72
N PHE A 210 -12.22 2.56 10.16
CA PHE A 210 -12.67 1.30 9.57
C PHE A 210 -14.11 0.98 9.95
N LYS A 211 -14.90 0.50 8.99
CA LYS A 211 -16.32 0.18 9.19
C LYS A 211 -16.56 -1.25 9.70
N SER A 212 -15.58 -2.15 9.51
CA SER A 212 -15.63 -3.54 10.01
C SER A 212 -14.23 -4.13 10.16
N ALA A 213 -14.10 -5.17 11.01
CA ALA A 213 -12.86 -5.92 11.16
C ALA A 213 -12.38 -6.55 9.83
N ARG A 214 -13.33 -7.06 9.02
CA ARG A 214 -13.04 -7.62 7.69
C ARG A 214 -12.48 -6.55 6.74
N GLN A 215 -13.06 -5.35 6.73
CA GLN A 215 -12.55 -4.24 5.92
C GLN A 215 -11.14 -3.83 6.38
N CYS A 216 -10.91 -3.68 7.68
CA CYS A 216 -9.61 -3.35 8.24
C CYS A 216 -8.56 -4.40 7.82
N GLN A 217 -8.82 -5.70 8.04
CA GLN A 217 -7.89 -6.77 7.67
C GLN A 217 -7.57 -6.77 6.17
N ARG A 218 -8.58 -6.65 5.30
CA ARG A 218 -8.39 -6.57 3.85
C ARG A 218 -7.53 -5.36 3.48
N PHE A 219 -7.84 -4.19 4.05
CA PHE A 219 -7.10 -2.97 3.79
C PHE A 219 -5.61 -3.10 4.19
N VAL A 220 -5.30 -3.53 5.42
CA VAL A 220 -3.92 -3.61 5.89
C VAL A 220 -3.11 -4.67 5.15
N SER A 221 -3.75 -5.78 4.74
CA SER A 221 -3.12 -6.83 3.93
C SER A 221 -2.76 -6.36 2.52
N THR A 222 -3.51 -5.41 1.97
CA THR A 222 -3.28 -4.82 0.65
C THR A 222 -2.31 -3.66 0.73
N HIS A 223 -2.61 -2.68 1.59
CA HIS A 223 -1.86 -1.44 1.73
C HIS A 223 -0.37 -1.69 2.02
N GLY A 224 -0.03 -2.63 2.91
CA GLY A 224 1.36 -2.92 3.26
C GLY A 224 2.17 -3.39 2.05
N GLN A 225 1.64 -4.29 1.24
CA GLN A 225 2.34 -4.85 0.08
C GLN A 225 2.50 -3.82 -1.04
N ILE A 226 1.47 -3.02 -1.31
CA ILE A 226 1.56 -1.95 -2.30
C ILE A 226 2.53 -0.86 -1.82
N ALA A 227 2.50 -0.50 -0.52
CA ALA A 227 3.44 0.46 0.05
C ALA A 227 4.89 0.01 -0.08
N ASN A 228 5.18 -1.28 0.10
CA ASN A 228 6.53 -1.86 -0.05
C ASN A 228 7.13 -1.58 -1.42
N LEU A 229 6.37 -1.75 -2.49
CA LEU A 229 6.85 -1.51 -3.86
C LEU A 229 7.37 -0.08 -4.06
N PHE A 230 6.82 0.88 -3.32
CA PHE A 230 7.16 2.30 -3.42
C PHE A 230 7.93 2.83 -2.20
N LEU A 231 8.41 1.93 -1.32
CA LEU A 231 9.26 2.29 -0.20
C LEU A 231 10.70 2.44 -0.69
N LEU A 232 11.02 3.63 -1.16
CA LEU A 232 12.37 3.95 -1.63
C LEU A 232 13.14 4.61 -0.49
N HIS A 233 14.20 3.95 -0.04
CA HIS A 233 15.11 4.52 0.96
C HIS A 233 15.92 5.63 0.30
N ARG A 234 15.90 6.83 0.92
CA ARG A 234 16.62 8.00 0.39
C ARG A 234 18.09 8.04 0.81
N LYS A 235 18.44 7.26 1.82
CA LYS A 235 19.81 7.21 2.33
C LYS A 235 20.72 6.63 1.26
N ASP A 236 21.84 7.28 1.02
CA ASP A 236 22.88 6.85 0.08
C ASP A 236 22.44 6.78 -1.42
N LEU A 237 21.33 7.41 -1.79
CA LEU A 237 20.84 7.48 -3.16
C LEU A 237 20.93 8.90 -3.72
N THR A 238 21.38 9.02 -4.95
CA THR A 238 21.32 10.28 -5.71
C THR A 238 19.87 10.57 -6.18
N ALA A 239 19.60 11.79 -6.57
CA ALA A 239 18.32 12.14 -7.18
C ALA A 239 18.04 11.35 -8.48
N ALA A 240 19.09 10.98 -9.23
CA ALA A 240 18.96 10.17 -10.43
C ALA A 240 18.55 8.73 -10.08
N ASP A 241 19.23 8.09 -9.13
CA ASP A 241 18.89 6.75 -8.64
C ASP A 241 17.45 6.69 -8.14
N HIS A 242 17.04 7.71 -7.37
CA HIS A 242 15.69 7.77 -6.84
C HIS A 242 14.63 7.89 -7.95
N ARG A 243 14.92 8.63 -9.02
CA ARG A 243 14.02 8.68 -10.20
C ARG A 243 13.95 7.32 -10.90
N GLN A 244 15.09 6.68 -11.12
CA GLN A 244 15.17 5.37 -11.77
C GLN A 244 14.41 4.30 -10.96
N LEU A 245 14.63 4.21 -9.65
CA LEU A 245 13.92 3.28 -8.78
C LEU A 245 12.40 3.54 -8.77
N ARG A 246 11.97 4.79 -8.81
CA ARG A 246 10.55 5.14 -8.90
C ARG A 246 9.95 4.68 -10.24
N THR A 247 10.65 4.91 -11.34
CA THR A 247 10.23 4.44 -12.67
C THR A 247 10.12 2.92 -12.68
N HIS A 248 11.10 2.21 -12.13
CA HIS A 248 11.06 0.76 -12.00
C HIS A 248 9.87 0.28 -11.15
N ALA A 249 9.61 0.92 -10.01
CA ALA A 249 8.46 0.58 -9.17
C ALA A 249 7.12 0.78 -9.90
N ILE A 250 6.99 1.84 -10.71
CA ILE A 250 5.81 2.11 -11.53
C ILE A 250 5.66 1.06 -12.66
N SER A 251 6.74 0.69 -13.34
CA SER A 251 6.70 -0.34 -14.39
C SER A 251 6.34 -1.70 -13.81
N THR A 252 6.92 -2.09 -12.68
CA THR A 252 6.57 -3.32 -11.95
C THR A 252 5.10 -3.33 -11.51
N TRP A 253 4.57 -2.19 -11.04
CA TRP A 253 3.16 -2.07 -10.72
C TRP A 253 2.29 -2.33 -11.93
N ARG A 254 2.57 -1.70 -13.07
CA ARG A 254 1.81 -1.86 -14.31
C ARG A 254 1.83 -3.31 -14.79
N GLU A 255 3.01 -3.93 -14.82
CA GLU A 255 3.17 -5.32 -15.22
C GLU A 255 2.30 -6.25 -14.37
N ILE A 256 2.40 -6.15 -13.03
CA ILE A 256 1.62 -6.98 -12.10
C ILE A 256 0.12 -6.70 -12.23
N ALA A 257 -0.27 -5.43 -12.32
CA ALA A 257 -1.65 -5.03 -12.31
C ALA A 257 -2.37 -5.45 -13.62
N LEU A 258 -1.68 -5.40 -14.75
CA LEU A 258 -2.23 -5.78 -16.07
C LEU A 258 -2.12 -7.28 -16.36
N SER A 259 -1.27 -8.03 -15.63
CA SER A 259 -1.15 -9.49 -15.77
C SER A 259 -2.25 -10.28 -15.05
N ILE A 260 -3.16 -9.62 -14.34
CA ILE A 260 -4.22 -10.28 -13.58
C ILE A 260 -5.46 -10.45 -14.47
N ASP A 261 -5.77 -11.70 -14.82
CA ASP A 261 -7.07 -12.07 -15.37
C ASP A 261 -8.17 -11.80 -14.34
N ALA A 262 -9.17 -11.04 -14.72
CA ALA A 262 -10.25 -10.59 -13.83
C ALA A 262 -11.44 -11.56 -13.82
#